data_61f1794724bfff89058439ffc2fe6cfd
#
_entry.id   61f1794724bfff89058439ffc2fe6cfd
#
_cell.length_a   1.000
_cell.length_b   1.000
_cell.length_c   1.000
_cell.angle_alpha   90.00
_cell.angle_beta   90.00
_cell.angle_gamma   90.00
#
_symmetry.space_group_name_H-M   'P 1'
#
loop_
_entity.id
_entity.type
_entity.pdbx_description
1 polymer ?
#
loop_
_entity_poly.entity_id
_entity_poly.type
_entity_poly.pdbx_seq_one_letter_code
_entity_poly.pdbx_strand_id
1 'polypeptide(L)'
;MSTAVVLRAGVLVVGVVSVGCGTESFTQPETREPTSVAQFDRWMEEYSNWGRWGENDQIGAANLMTDEKRLEAAALIQTGQTVSLAHDFLTEPAGDAREPYELQMTVNADGQNSGDRIEVYFHGVTYSHLDGLCHVFYKDKIYGGADFHDVVTDDGCVKMDTTMMKNGLVTRGVLVDIPLLKGLSYLPAGTKVYPEDLEAWEEYAGLTIEPGDALLLRTGRWSRREAAGETGVMSGWDASAIPLLAEKDLGLLGADAVHEAPDSVPGLGVNPIHRFAIVARGMNLLDNLDLDAVAAVAAEQKRWEFMLVVAPLRVPGGTGSPVNPIAIF
;
A
#
# COMPACT_ATOMS: atom_id res chain seq x y z
N MET A 1 -26.42 69.16 -48.25
CA MET A 1 -27.26 68.16 -47.58
C MET A 1 -26.29 67.11 -46.97
N SER A 2 -26.00 67.23 -45.64
CA SER A 2 -25.03 66.41 -44.97
C SER A 2 -25.76 65.51 -43.96
N THR A 3 -25.72 64.22 -44.20
CA THR A 3 -26.42 63.23 -43.37
C THR A 3 -25.46 62.74 -42.28
N ALA A 4 -25.76 63.07 -41.03
CA ALA A 4 -24.99 62.59 -39.88
C ALA A 4 -25.43 61.17 -39.51
N VAL A 5 -24.45 60.27 -39.42
CA VAL A 5 -24.63 58.91 -38.90
C VAL A 5 -24.27 58.91 -37.39
N VAL A 6 -25.28 58.55 -36.58
CA VAL A 6 -25.09 58.40 -35.11
C VAL A 6 -24.71 56.95 -34.84
N LEU A 7 -23.45 56.70 -34.41
CA LEU A 7 -23.01 55.44 -33.82
C LEU A 7 -23.50 55.32 -32.37
N ARG A 8 -24.30 54.31 -32.07
CA ARG A 8 -24.59 53.90 -30.67
C ARG A 8 -23.51 52.94 -30.19
N ALA A 9 -22.78 53.33 -29.18
CA ALA A 9 -21.85 52.46 -28.46
C ALA A 9 -22.64 51.52 -27.51
N GLY A 10 -22.60 50.24 -27.77
CA GLY A 10 -23.13 49.22 -26.86
C GLY A 10 -22.08 48.89 -25.79
N VAL A 11 -22.44 49.11 -24.55
CA VAL A 11 -21.61 48.68 -23.41
C VAL A 11 -21.83 47.18 -23.16
N LEU A 12 -20.77 46.38 -23.39
CA LEU A 12 -20.77 44.96 -23.05
C LEU A 12 -20.39 44.84 -21.59
N VAL A 13 -21.33 44.50 -20.73
CA VAL A 13 -21.06 44.14 -19.32
C VAL A 13 -20.61 42.69 -19.29
N VAL A 14 -19.30 42.49 -19.12
CA VAL A 14 -18.73 41.16 -18.83
C VAL A 14 -18.91 40.88 -17.34
N GLY A 15 -19.88 40.05 -17.01
CA GLY A 15 -20.05 39.54 -15.66
C GLY A 15 -18.92 38.58 -15.33
N VAL A 16 -18.04 38.96 -14.41
CA VAL A 16 -17.05 38.06 -13.80
C VAL A 16 -17.80 37.17 -12.80
N VAL A 17 -18.02 35.91 -13.19
CA VAL A 17 -18.47 34.88 -12.25
C VAL A 17 -17.24 34.47 -11.45
N SER A 18 -17.09 34.95 -10.24
CA SER A 18 -16.14 34.45 -9.27
C SER A 18 -16.63 33.08 -8.79
N VAL A 19 -16.04 31.99 -9.29
CA VAL A 19 -16.16 30.68 -8.69
C VAL A 19 -15.39 30.77 -7.36
N GLY A 20 -16.12 30.90 -6.27
CA GLY A 20 -15.58 30.77 -4.92
C GLY A 20 -15.10 29.34 -4.73
N CYS A 21 -13.80 29.14 -4.69
CA CYS A 21 -13.19 27.90 -4.21
C CYS A 21 -13.49 27.83 -2.71
N GLY A 22 -14.58 27.15 -2.36
CA GLY A 22 -14.87 26.82 -0.97
C GLY A 22 -13.82 25.82 -0.51
N THR A 23 -12.86 26.26 0.29
CA THR A 23 -12.03 25.36 1.09
C THR A 23 -12.93 24.79 2.19
N GLU A 24 -13.64 23.72 1.90
CA GLU A 24 -14.19 22.92 2.98
C GLU A 24 -12.99 22.35 3.75
N SER A 25 -12.84 22.78 4.99
CA SER A 25 -11.81 22.30 5.89
C SER A 25 -12.11 20.82 6.15
N PHE A 26 -11.17 19.93 5.79
CA PHE A 26 -11.20 18.54 6.20
C PHE A 26 -11.33 18.48 7.72
N THR A 27 -12.48 18.07 8.22
CA THR A 27 -12.69 17.75 9.63
C THR A 27 -12.54 16.24 9.76
N GLN A 28 -11.55 15.79 10.55
CA GLN A 28 -11.58 14.39 10.98
C GLN A 28 -12.92 14.11 11.64
N PRO A 29 -13.56 12.95 11.39
CA PRO A 29 -14.74 12.54 12.11
C PRO A 29 -14.46 12.53 13.60
N GLU A 30 -15.53 12.75 14.41
CA GLU A 30 -15.48 12.77 15.87
C GLU A 30 -14.63 11.59 16.40
N THR A 31 -13.85 11.86 17.46
CA THR A 31 -12.96 10.88 18.09
C THR A 31 -13.76 9.62 18.47
N ARG A 32 -13.52 8.53 17.72
CA ARG A 32 -14.04 7.20 18.11
C ARG A 32 -13.24 6.68 19.29
N GLU A 33 -13.88 5.88 20.13
CA GLU A 33 -13.17 5.11 21.12
C GLU A 33 -12.18 4.19 20.41
N PRO A 34 -10.88 4.23 20.78
CA PRO A 34 -9.88 3.41 20.13
C PRO A 34 -10.10 1.93 20.43
N THR A 35 -9.69 1.06 19.51
CA THR A 35 -9.74 -0.38 19.72
C THR A 35 -8.91 -0.77 20.95
N SER A 36 -9.51 -1.53 21.88
CA SER A 36 -8.76 -2.03 23.04
C SER A 36 -7.88 -3.24 22.67
N VAL A 37 -6.80 -3.47 23.42
CA VAL A 37 -5.95 -4.68 23.26
C VAL A 37 -6.79 -5.95 23.34
N ALA A 38 -7.74 -6.03 24.27
CA ALA A 38 -8.62 -7.19 24.41
C ALA A 38 -9.53 -7.40 23.19
N GLN A 39 -9.95 -6.33 22.53
CA GLN A 39 -10.70 -6.44 21.27
C GLN A 39 -9.80 -6.91 20.14
N PHE A 40 -8.60 -6.35 20.05
CA PHE A 40 -7.59 -6.76 19.06
C PHE A 40 -7.25 -8.26 19.22
N ASP A 41 -7.01 -8.73 20.46
CA ASP A 41 -6.77 -10.15 20.75
C ASP A 41 -7.90 -11.05 20.22
N ARG A 42 -9.16 -10.67 20.46
CA ARG A 42 -10.30 -11.43 19.92
C ARG A 42 -10.30 -11.48 18.40
N TRP A 43 -9.99 -10.39 17.72
CA TRP A 43 -9.92 -10.36 16.25
C TRP A 43 -8.79 -11.20 15.69
N MET A 44 -7.63 -11.24 16.38
CA MET A 44 -6.53 -12.12 16.00
C MET A 44 -6.92 -13.60 16.00
N GLU A 45 -7.81 -14.01 16.89
CA GLU A 45 -8.35 -15.38 16.97
C GLU A 45 -9.51 -15.59 15.99
N GLU A 46 -10.51 -14.70 16.00
CA GLU A 46 -11.75 -14.80 15.23
C GLU A 46 -11.51 -14.80 13.72
N TYR A 47 -10.59 -13.95 13.26
CA TYR A 47 -10.29 -13.78 11.83
C TYR A 47 -9.04 -14.53 11.39
N SER A 48 -8.54 -15.46 12.19
CA SER A 48 -7.35 -16.25 11.85
C SER A 48 -7.63 -17.20 10.67
N ASN A 49 -6.67 -17.29 9.76
CA ASN A 49 -6.64 -18.27 8.67
C ASN A 49 -5.80 -19.51 9.03
N TRP A 50 -5.36 -19.67 10.27
CA TRP A 50 -4.52 -20.79 10.65
C TRP A 50 -5.21 -22.11 10.35
N GLY A 51 -4.50 -23.00 9.64
CA GLY A 51 -5.02 -24.30 9.23
C GLY A 51 -5.99 -24.28 8.04
N ARG A 52 -6.41 -23.12 7.53
CA ARG A 52 -7.36 -23.00 6.41
C ARG A 52 -6.89 -23.76 5.15
N TRP A 53 -5.61 -23.74 4.88
CA TRP A 53 -4.99 -24.42 3.72
C TRP A 53 -4.13 -25.63 4.12
N GLY A 54 -4.34 -26.14 5.33
CA GLY A 54 -3.62 -27.29 5.89
C GLY A 54 -2.46 -26.90 6.79
N GLU A 55 -2.01 -27.86 7.60
CA GLU A 55 -0.98 -27.64 8.64
C GLU A 55 0.41 -27.29 8.08
N ASN A 56 0.68 -27.65 6.83
CA ASN A 56 1.97 -27.38 6.16
C ASN A 56 1.95 -26.17 5.25
N ASP A 57 0.88 -25.37 5.27
CA ASP A 57 0.79 -24.16 4.47
C ASP A 57 1.87 -23.15 4.88
N GLN A 58 2.51 -22.53 3.89
CA GLN A 58 3.56 -21.55 4.07
C GLN A 58 3.34 -20.28 3.24
N ILE A 59 2.21 -20.18 2.54
CA ILE A 59 1.92 -19.04 1.66
C ILE A 59 0.66 -18.27 2.06
N GLY A 60 -0.11 -18.78 3.01
CA GLY A 60 -1.25 -18.10 3.61
C GLY A 60 -2.26 -17.58 2.59
N ALA A 61 -2.62 -16.30 2.71
CA ALA A 61 -3.61 -15.66 1.85
C ALA A 61 -3.25 -15.65 0.35
N ALA A 62 -1.97 -15.85 -0.01
CA ALA A 62 -1.58 -16.01 -1.41
C ALA A 62 -2.22 -17.25 -2.09
N ASN A 63 -2.73 -18.22 -1.32
CA ASN A 63 -3.55 -19.32 -1.84
C ASN A 63 -4.84 -18.83 -2.52
N LEU A 64 -5.33 -17.63 -2.21
CA LEU A 64 -6.50 -17.03 -2.85
C LEU A 64 -6.21 -16.49 -4.26
N MET A 65 -4.93 -16.30 -4.60
CA MET A 65 -4.51 -15.90 -5.94
C MET A 65 -4.46 -17.14 -6.85
N THR A 66 -5.62 -17.73 -7.14
CA THR A 66 -5.75 -18.94 -7.96
C THR A 66 -5.41 -18.66 -9.43
N ASP A 67 -5.34 -19.72 -10.25
CA ASP A 67 -5.15 -19.57 -11.70
C ASP A 67 -6.29 -18.77 -12.33
N GLU A 68 -7.53 -19.00 -11.87
CA GLU A 68 -8.71 -18.26 -12.31
C GLU A 68 -8.59 -16.78 -11.95
N LYS A 69 -8.20 -16.46 -10.70
CA LYS A 69 -8.01 -15.06 -10.26
C LYS A 69 -6.94 -14.35 -11.06
N ARG A 70 -5.85 -15.03 -11.42
CA ARG A 70 -4.81 -14.49 -12.30
C ARG A 70 -5.32 -14.22 -13.72
N LEU A 71 -6.17 -15.11 -14.26
CA LEU A 71 -6.78 -14.90 -15.58
C LEU A 71 -7.79 -13.76 -15.56
N GLU A 72 -8.57 -13.60 -14.50
CA GLU A 72 -9.44 -12.44 -14.29
C GLU A 72 -8.63 -11.15 -14.27
N ALA A 73 -7.53 -11.12 -13.50
CA ALA A 73 -6.63 -9.96 -13.47
C ALA A 73 -6.03 -9.65 -14.85
N ALA A 74 -5.62 -10.67 -15.60
CA ALA A 74 -5.09 -10.49 -16.95
C ALA A 74 -6.13 -9.95 -17.94
N ALA A 75 -7.42 -10.27 -17.75
CA ALA A 75 -8.50 -9.75 -18.57
C ALA A 75 -8.77 -8.24 -18.36
N LEU A 76 -8.23 -7.66 -17.30
CA LEU A 76 -8.30 -6.21 -17.05
C LEU A 76 -7.35 -5.40 -17.94
N ILE A 77 -6.38 -6.05 -18.59
CA ILE A 77 -5.44 -5.34 -19.48
C ILE A 77 -6.17 -4.88 -20.74
N GLN A 78 -6.30 -3.57 -20.93
CA GLN A 78 -6.98 -2.96 -22.08
C GLN A 78 -6.05 -2.07 -22.89
N THR A 79 -5.13 -1.36 -22.24
CA THR A 79 -4.22 -0.43 -22.89
C THR A 79 -2.79 -0.96 -22.99
N GLY A 80 -2.41 -1.90 -22.12
CA GLY A 80 -1.03 -2.37 -21.97
C GLY A 80 -0.11 -1.36 -21.27
N GLN A 81 -0.66 -0.25 -20.74
CA GLN A 81 0.12 0.73 -20.00
C GLN A 81 0.60 0.13 -18.69
N THR A 82 1.92 0.22 -18.42
CA THR A 82 2.54 -0.25 -17.19
C THR A 82 2.93 0.92 -16.30
N VAL A 83 2.76 0.75 -14.99
CA VAL A 83 3.14 1.74 -13.98
C VAL A 83 3.93 1.04 -12.88
N SER A 84 5.13 1.56 -12.57
CA SER A 84 5.92 1.16 -11.40
C SER A 84 5.25 1.67 -10.13
N LEU A 85 5.21 0.84 -9.09
CA LEU A 85 4.71 1.20 -7.77
C LEU A 85 5.85 1.34 -6.75
N ALA A 86 7.06 1.67 -7.19
CA ALA A 86 8.20 1.87 -6.32
C ALA A 86 8.97 3.14 -6.71
N HIS A 87 9.48 3.84 -5.70
CA HIS A 87 10.46 4.91 -5.88
C HIS A 87 11.87 4.36 -6.11
N ASP A 88 12.70 5.16 -6.75
CA ASP A 88 14.14 4.91 -6.78
C ASP A 88 14.71 4.90 -5.36
N PHE A 89 15.74 4.10 -5.14
CA PHE A 89 16.44 4.08 -3.86
C PHE A 89 17.14 5.42 -3.61
N LEU A 90 17.08 5.89 -2.37
CA LEU A 90 17.74 7.12 -1.97
C LEU A 90 19.25 6.91 -1.88
N THR A 91 19.99 7.82 -2.50
CA THR A 91 21.46 7.83 -2.49
C THR A 91 22.03 8.69 -1.35
N GLU A 92 21.20 9.49 -0.71
CA GLU A 92 21.56 10.38 0.38
C GLU A 92 20.67 10.13 1.61
N PRO A 93 21.18 10.30 2.83
CA PRO A 93 20.39 10.18 4.04
C PRO A 93 19.20 11.14 4.04
N ALA A 94 18.04 10.65 4.48
CA ALA A 94 16.84 11.45 4.69
C ALA A 94 16.25 11.18 6.07
N GLY A 95 15.34 12.03 6.54
CA GLY A 95 14.75 11.91 7.88
C GLY A 95 14.02 10.59 8.12
N ASP A 96 13.51 9.98 7.05
CA ASP A 96 12.84 8.69 7.01
C ASP A 96 13.72 7.55 6.47
N ALA A 97 14.90 7.85 5.93
CA ALA A 97 15.90 6.89 5.46
C ALA A 97 17.17 7.02 6.31
N ARG A 98 17.29 6.18 7.33
CA ARG A 98 18.49 6.20 8.20
C ARG A 98 19.74 5.80 7.43
N GLU A 99 19.59 4.83 6.54
CA GLU A 99 20.65 4.27 5.72
C GLU A 99 20.23 4.34 4.26
N PRO A 100 20.86 5.19 3.43
CA PRO A 100 20.68 5.14 1.98
C PRO A 100 21.23 3.81 1.47
N TYR A 101 20.79 3.40 0.26
CA TYR A 101 21.38 2.20 -0.33
C TYR A 101 22.84 2.46 -0.71
N GLU A 102 23.66 1.41 -0.65
CA GLU A 102 25.05 1.45 -1.06
C GLU A 102 25.23 0.74 -2.40
N LEU A 103 25.90 1.41 -3.35
CA LEU A 103 26.27 0.86 -4.65
C LEU A 103 27.78 0.86 -4.80
N GLN A 104 28.37 -0.32 -4.93
CA GLN A 104 29.80 -0.50 -5.25
C GLN A 104 29.95 -0.95 -6.70
N MET A 105 30.55 -0.10 -7.51
CA MET A 105 30.88 -0.45 -8.90
C MET A 105 32.24 -1.12 -9.00
N THR A 106 32.33 -2.14 -9.85
CA THR A 106 33.57 -2.77 -10.25
C THR A 106 33.73 -2.70 -11.75
N VAL A 107 34.94 -2.49 -12.23
CA VAL A 107 35.30 -2.54 -13.67
C VAL A 107 36.41 -3.55 -13.84
N ASN A 108 36.28 -4.47 -14.79
CA ASN A 108 37.30 -5.44 -15.09
C ASN A 108 38.57 -4.75 -15.56
N ALA A 109 39.73 -5.39 -15.32
CA ALA A 109 41.04 -4.85 -15.68
C ALA A 109 41.20 -4.60 -17.19
N ASP A 110 40.46 -5.34 -18.01
CA ASP A 110 40.44 -5.17 -19.49
C ASP A 110 39.45 -4.08 -19.94
N GLY A 111 38.67 -3.48 -19.01
CA GLY A 111 37.70 -2.42 -19.28
C GLY A 111 36.48 -2.85 -20.10
N GLN A 112 36.21 -4.16 -20.23
CA GLN A 112 35.10 -4.66 -21.08
C GLN A 112 33.80 -4.88 -20.34
N ASN A 113 33.86 -5.07 -19.01
CA ASN A 113 32.66 -5.31 -18.19
C ASN A 113 32.69 -4.46 -16.93
N SER A 114 31.52 -4.07 -16.48
CA SER A 114 31.26 -3.55 -15.14
C SER A 114 30.36 -4.52 -14.36
N GLY A 115 30.54 -4.54 -13.06
CA GLY A 115 29.66 -5.23 -12.13
C GLY A 115 29.33 -4.31 -10.98
N ASP A 116 28.32 -4.67 -10.21
CA ASP A 116 27.88 -3.92 -9.05
C ASP A 116 27.56 -4.85 -7.87
N ARG A 117 27.68 -4.29 -6.70
CA ARG A 117 27.17 -4.83 -5.45
C ARG A 117 26.23 -3.80 -4.86
N ILE A 118 25.01 -4.23 -4.54
CA ILE A 118 23.99 -3.41 -3.91
C ILE A 118 23.80 -3.90 -2.47
N GLU A 119 23.80 -2.97 -1.53
CA GLU A 119 23.43 -3.21 -0.15
C GLU A 119 22.31 -2.25 0.23
N VAL A 120 21.19 -2.77 0.77
CA VAL A 120 20.02 -1.99 1.14
C VAL A 120 19.35 -2.58 2.39
N TYR A 121 19.13 -1.72 3.38
CA TYR A 121 18.26 -2.01 4.52
C TYR A 121 16.83 -1.60 4.14
N PHE A 122 16.03 -2.55 3.65
CA PHE A 122 14.72 -2.25 3.06
C PHE A 122 13.55 -2.27 4.05
N HIS A 123 13.64 -3.08 5.13
CA HIS A 123 12.64 -3.04 6.20
C HIS A 123 12.70 -1.70 6.92
N GLY A 124 11.72 -0.87 6.68
CA GLY A 124 11.67 0.49 7.21
C GLY A 124 10.53 1.28 6.58
N VAL A 125 10.67 2.60 6.64
CA VAL A 125 9.57 3.50 6.23
C VAL A 125 9.84 4.21 4.90
N THR A 126 10.77 3.72 4.09
CA THR A 126 11.19 4.45 2.87
C THR A 126 11.12 3.62 1.61
N TYR A 127 11.69 2.43 1.62
CA TYR A 127 11.81 1.62 0.40
C TYR A 127 10.63 0.71 0.22
N SER A 128 10.13 0.61 -1.02
CA SER A 128 9.06 -0.32 -1.36
C SER A 128 9.54 -1.75 -1.17
N HIS A 129 8.86 -2.52 -0.32
CA HIS A 129 9.24 -3.88 -0.02
C HIS A 129 8.01 -4.76 0.24
N LEU A 130 8.23 -6.07 0.12
CA LEU A 130 7.28 -7.11 0.51
C LEU A 130 7.72 -7.69 1.84
N ASP A 131 6.79 -7.78 2.79
CA ASP A 131 6.96 -8.53 4.03
C ASP A 131 6.56 -9.99 3.85
N GLY A 132 7.47 -10.88 4.24
CA GLY A 132 7.23 -12.32 4.30
C GLY A 132 6.50 -12.74 5.58
N LEU A 133 5.95 -13.94 5.59
CA LEU A 133 5.14 -14.44 6.72
C LEU A 133 5.95 -14.75 7.98
N CYS A 134 7.28 -14.77 7.91
CA CYS A 134 8.15 -14.92 9.07
C CYS A 134 8.69 -13.58 9.60
N HIS A 135 8.26 -12.42 9.04
CA HIS A 135 8.76 -11.11 9.43
C HIS A 135 8.19 -10.61 10.77
N VAL A 136 6.91 -10.84 11.00
CA VAL A 136 6.19 -10.30 12.17
C VAL A 136 5.67 -11.43 13.06
N PHE A 137 5.70 -11.22 14.36
CA PHE A 137 5.13 -12.14 15.33
C PHE A 137 4.22 -11.41 16.34
N TYR A 138 3.32 -12.16 16.92
CA TYR A 138 2.45 -11.69 17.99
C TYR A 138 2.34 -12.76 19.09
N LYS A 139 2.63 -12.39 20.36
CA LYS A 139 2.67 -13.32 21.52
C LYS A 139 3.52 -14.57 21.20
N ASP A 140 4.73 -14.32 20.70
CA ASP A 140 5.71 -15.32 20.26
C ASP A 140 5.23 -16.29 19.17
N LYS A 141 4.16 -15.96 18.46
CA LYS A 141 3.63 -16.77 17.37
C LYS A 141 3.72 -16.02 16.03
N ILE A 142 4.04 -16.78 14.99
CA ILE A 142 3.93 -16.38 13.58
C ILE A 142 2.70 -17.05 12.97
N TYR A 143 2.44 -16.78 11.69
CA TYR A 143 1.36 -17.43 10.94
C TYR A 143 1.38 -18.96 11.12
N GLY A 144 0.19 -19.56 11.28
CA GLY A 144 0.05 -21.00 11.52
C GLY A 144 0.39 -21.45 12.95
N GLY A 145 0.64 -20.51 13.87
CA GLY A 145 0.80 -20.80 15.31
C GLY A 145 2.16 -21.35 15.73
N ALA A 146 3.13 -21.42 14.82
CA ALA A 146 4.49 -21.83 15.15
C ALA A 146 5.15 -20.81 16.08
N ASP A 147 6.05 -21.28 16.94
CA ASP A 147 6.83 -20.41 17.78
C ASP A 147 7.83 -19.61 16.93
N PHE A 148 7.89 -18.30 17.16
CA PHE A 148 8.79 -17.41 16.43
C PHE A 148 10.25 -17.85 16.57
N HIS A 149 10.68 -18.22 17.77
CA HIS A 149 12.06 -18.62 18.06
C HIS A 149 12.48 -19.93 17.39
N ASP A 150 11.50 -20.78 17.03
CA ASP A 150 11.76 -22.03 16.28
C ASP A 150 11.88 -21.77 14.77
N VAL A 151 11.42 -20.61 14.29
CA VAL A 151 11.35 -20.31 12.85
C VAL A 151 12.37 -19.27 12.43
N VAL A 152 12.58 -18.22 13.21
CA VAL A 152 13.54 -17.16 12.88
C VAL A 152 14.82 -17.39 13.67
N THR A 153 15.92 -17.63 12.97
CA THR A 153 17.24 -17.93 13.51
C THR A 153 18.24 -16.87 13.04
N ASP A 154 19.46 -16.91 13.60
CA ASP A 154 20.56 -16.04 13.14
C ASP A 154 20.94 -16.27 11.67
N ASP A 155 20.61 -17.44 11.11
CA ASP A 155 20.85 -17.80 9.70
C ASP A 155 19.66 -17.49 8.80
N GLY A 156 18.55 -16.94 9.33
CA GLY A 156 17.32 -16.61 8.62
C GLY A 156 16.12 -17.46 9.00
N CYS A 157 15.03 -17.30 8.25
CA CYS A 157 13.81 -18.08 8.45
C CYS A 157 13.97 -19.51 7.91
N VAL A 158 13.64 -20.50 8.75
CA VAL A 158 13.69 -21.92 8.33
C VAL A 158 12.43 -22.38 7.59
N LYS A 159 11.38 -21.55 7.58
CA LYS A 159 10.15 -21.71 6.77
C LYS A 159 9.46 -20.35 6.60
N MET A 160 8.54 -20.26 5.64
CA MET A 160 7.78 -19.04 5.31
C MET A 160 8.66 -17.86 4.87
N ASP A 161 9.87 -18.13 4.38
CA ASP A 161 10.76 -17.14 3.81
C ASP A 161 10.26 -16.65 2.42
N THR A 162 10.90 -15.64 1.88
CA THR A 162 10.52 -15.05 0.59
C THR A 162 10.55 -16.01 -0.59
N THR A 163 11.30 -17.13 -0.48
CA THR A 163 11.34 -18.16 -1.56
C THR A 163 10.02 -18.87 -1.74
N MET A 164 9.11 -18.82 -0.76
CA MET A 164 7.75 -19.35 -0.90
C MET A 164 6.97 -18.60 -1.97
N MET A 165 7.27 -17.31 -2.19
CA MET A 165 6.66 -16.46 -3.22
C MET A 165 7.43 -16.47 -4.55
N LYS A 166 8.24 -17.51 -4.82
CA LYS A 166 9.13 -17.63 -5.99
C LYS A 166 8.43 -17.55 -7.35
N ASN A 167 7.13 -17.83 -7.41
CA ASN A 167 6.33 -17.74 -8.63
C ASN A 167 5.71 -16.34 -8.82
N GLY A 168 6.00 -15.40 -7.91
CA GLY A 168 5.39 -14.08 -7.86
C GLY A 168 4.00 -14.09 -7.24
N LEU A 169 3.52 -12.91 -6.88
CA LEU A 169 2.15 -12.63 -6.48
C LEU A 169 1.51 -11.89 -7.65
N VAL A 170 0.52 -12.50 -8.28
CA VAL A 170 -0.18 -11.96 -9.45
C VAL A 170 -1.66 -12.04 -9.20
N THR A 171 -2.35 -10.89 -9.21
CA THR A 171 -3.78 -10.81 -8.94
C THR A 171 -4.36 -9.50 -9.43
N ARG A 172 -5.68 -9.29 -9.26
CA ARG A 172 -6.30 -7.98 -9.41
C ARG A 172 -5.82 -7.06 -8.29
N GLY A 173 -5.19 -5.93 -8.66
CA GLY A 173 -4.90 -4.83 -7.76
C GLY A 173 -6.06 -3.84 -7.77
N VAL A 174 -6.50 -3.41 -6.60
CA VAL A 174 -7.52 -2.38 -6.41
C VAL A 174 -6.89 -1.21 -5.67
N LEU A 175 -6.83 -0.06 -6.33
CA LEU A 175 -6.36 1.19 -5.73
C LEU A 175 -7.49 1.80 -4.91
N VAL A 176 -7.22 2.09 -3.65
CA VAL A 176 -8.10 2.82 -2.72
C VAL A 176 -7.47 4.20 -2.48
N ASP A 177 -7.95 5.21 -3.21
CA ASP A 177 -7.41 6.58 -3.17
C ASP A 177 -8.24 7.45 -2.22
N ILE A 178 -7.90 7.43 -0.94
CA ILE A 178 -8.62 8.18 0.08
C ILE A 178 -8.45 9.71 -0.06
N PRO A 179 -7.29 10.27 -0.40
CA PRO A 179 -7.18 11.67 -0.77
C PRO A 179 -8.18 12.09 -1.84
N LEU A 180 -8.27 11.35 -2.95
CA LEU A 180 -9.22 11.66 -4.02
C LEU A 180 -10.66 11.63 -3.54
N LEU A 181 -11.06 10.60 -2.78
CA LEU A 181 -12.39 10.50 -2.19
C LEU A 181 -12.74 11.73 -1.33
N LYS A 182 -11.74 12.28 -0.62
CA LYS A 182 -11.91 13.44 0.26
C LYS A 182 -11.63 14.78 -0.43
N GLY A 183 -11.37 14.81 -1.75
CA GLY A 183 -11.05 16.03 -2.48
C GLY A 183 -9.71 16.67 -2.11
N LEU A 184 -8.74 15.85 -1.68
CA LEU A 184 -7.42 16.27 -1.23
C LEU A 184 -6.34 15.73 -2.19
N SER A 185 -5.17 16.38 -2.21
CA SER A 185 -3.98 15.83 -2.87
C SER A 185 -3.30 14.76 -2.04
N TYR A 186 -3.34 14.90 -0.72
CA TYR A 186 -2.80 13.96 0.28
C TYR A 186 -3.52 14.12 1.61
N LEU A 187 -3.49 13.08 2.44
CA LEU A 187 -4.03 13.13 3.80
C LEU A 187 -3.12 13.91 4.74
N PRO A 188 -3.67 14.72 5.66
CA PRO A 188 -2.88 15.26 6.78
C PRO A 188 -2.19 14.14 7.56
N ALA A 189 -1.01 14.43 8.12
CA ALA A 189 -0.25 13.46 8.90
C ALA A 189 -1.09 12.88 10.07
N GLY A 190 -1.04 11.57 10.25
CA GLY A 190 -1.77 10.86 11.30
C GLY A 190 -3.26 10.68 11.03
N THR A 191 -3.73 10.96 9.82
CA THR A 191 -5.13 10.69 9.45
C THR A 191 -5.40 9.19 9.52
N LYS A 192 -6.47 8.84 10.23
CA LYS A 192 -6.98 7.48 10.32
C LYS A 192 -7.94 7.20 9.17
N VAL A 193 -7.76 6.05 8.52
CA VAL A 193 -8.66 5.52 7.50
C VAL A 193 -9.55 4.48 8.17
N TYR A 194 -10.84 4.69 8.14
CA TYR A 194 -11.86 3.88 8.80
C TYR A 194 -12.56 2.93 7.83
N PRO A 195 -13.27 1.89 8.31
CA PRO A 195 -14.02 0.99 7.44
C PRO A 195 -15.00 1.73 6.51
N GLU A 196 -15.65 2.78 6.98
CA GLU A 196 -16.58 3.59 6.18
C GLU A 196 -15.89 4.35 5.03
N ASP A 197 -14.62 4.66 5.17
CA ASP A 197 -13.84 5.25 4.07
C ASP A 197 -13.66 4.23 2.94
N LEU A 198 -13.47 2.94 3.27
CA LEU A 198 -13.37 1.87 2.28
C LEU A 198 -14.71 1.59 1.60
N GLU A 199 -15.80 1.54 2.36
CA GLU A 199 -17.15 1.37 1.83
C GLU A 199 -17.52 2.54 0.89
N ALA A 200 -17.24 3.77 1.30
CA ALA A 200 -17.46 4.95 0.48
C ALA A 200 -16.57 4.96 -0.79
N TRP A 201 -15.35 4.39 -0.71
CA TRP A 201 -14.50 4.23 -1.87
C TRP A 201 -15.06 3.22 -2.88
N GLU A 202 -15.54 2.06 -2.43
CA GLU A 202 -16.17 1.06 -3.30
C GLU A 202 -17.37 1.67 -4.06
N GLU A 203 -18.20 2.47 -3.36
CA GLU A 203 -19.32 3.20 -3.98
C GLU A 203 -18.84 4.23 -5.00
N TYR A 204 -17.83 5.05 -4.64
CA TYR A 204 -17.25 6.07 -5.52
C TYR A 204 -16.64 5.44 -6.77
N ALA A 205 -15.87 4.38 -6.61
CA ALA A 205 -15.16 3.69 -7.68
C ALA A 205 -16.09 2.80 -8.53
N GLY A 206 -17.28 2.48 -8.03
CA GLY A 206 -18.25 1.60 -8.69
C GLY A 206 -17.76 0.17 -8.83
N LEU A 207 -16.96 -0.32 -7.87
CA LEU A 207 -16.41 -1.67 -7.85
C LEU A 207 -16.63 -2.33 -6.48
N THR A 208 -16.45 -3.63 -6.43
CA THR A 208 -16.43 -4.42 -5.19
C THR A 208 -15.06 -5.09 -5.07
N ILE A 209 -14.46 -5.02 -3.88
CA ILE A 209 -13.25 -5.74 -3.53
C ILE A 209 -13.64 -7.19 -3.23
N GLU A 210 -12.92 -8.13 -3.86
CA GLU A 210 -13.24 -9.55 -3.85
C GLU A 210 -12.13 -10.40 -3.22
N PRO A 211 -12.43 -11.63 -2.81
CA PRO A 211 -11.41 -12.55 -2.30
C PRO A 211 -10.22 -12.71 -3.25
N GLY A 212 -9.02 -12.68 -2.70
CA GLY A 212 -7.78 -12.81 -3.46
C GLY A 212 -7.27 -11.54 -4.13
N ASP A 213 -8.01 -10.43 -4.06
CA ASP A 213 -7.51 -9.14 -4.53
C ASP A 213 -6.32 -8.64 -3.71
N ALA A 214 -5.52 -7.77 -4.32
CA ALA A 214 -4.59 -6.90 -3.65
C ALA A 214 -5.24 -5.52 -3.42
N LEU A 215 -5.43 -5.13 -2.17
CA LEU A 215 -5.93 -3.80 -1.83
C LEU A 215 -4.74 -2.87 -1.59
N LEU A 216 -4.66 -1.77 -2.34
CA LEU A 216 -3.57 -0.79 -2.27
C LEU A 216 -4.10 0.55 -1.75
N LEU A 217 -3.77 0.88 -0.50
CA LEU A 217 -4.19 2.13 0.15
C LEU A 217 -3.24 3.27 -0.22
N ARG A 218 -3.76 4.27 -0.92
CA ARG A 218 -3.08 5.54 -1.12
C ARG A 218 -3.51 6.54 -0.05
N THR A 219 -2.52 7.07 0.68
CA THR A 219 -2.68 8.20 1.61
C THR A 219 -2.15 9.51 1.04
N GLY A 220 -1.40 9.45 -0.07
CA GLY A 220 -0.69 10.57 -0.67
C GLY A 220 0.57 10.95 0.14
N ARG A 221 1.17 10.01 0.85
CA ARG A 221 2.35 10.25 1.68
C ARG A 221 3.47 10.93 0.91
N TRP A 222 3.78 10.46 -0.29
CA TRP A 222 4.88 10.99 -1.08
C TRP A 222 4.64 12.41 -1.56
N SER A 223 3.44 12.70 -2.05
CA SER A 223 3.00 14.07 -2.36
C SER A 223 3.06 14.99 -1.12
N ARG A 224 2.68 14.48 0.06
CA ARG A 224 2.80 15.24 1.32
C ARG A 224 4.26 15.49 1.70
N ARG A 225 5.11 14.47 1.58
CA ARG A 225 6.56 14.56 1.86
C ARG A 225 7.22 15.61 0.97
N GLU A 226 6.88 15.65 -0.31
CA GLU A 226 7.38 16.65 -1.24
C GLU A 226 6.89 18.06 -0.90
N ALA A 227 5.60 18.23 -0.59
CA ALA A 227 4.99 19.52 -0.34
C ALA A 227 5.29 20.11 1.04
N ALA A 228 5.38 19.29 2.09
CA ALA A 228 5.43 19.71 3.50
C ALA A 228 6.61 19.11 4.29
N GLY A 229 7.42 18.27 3.69
CA GLY A 229 8.49 17.54 4.36
C GLY A 229 8.00 16.31 5.12
N GLU A 230 8.94 15.45 5.51
CA GLU A 230 8.63 14.25 6.30
C GLU A 230 8.38 14.62 7.77
N THR A 231 7.29 14.11 8.34
CA THR A 231 6.88 14.38 9.73
C THR A 231 7.13 13.22 10.68
N GLY A 232 7.47 12.04 10.15
CA GLY A 232 7.56 10.80 10.93
C GLY A 232 6.20 10.24 11.39
N VAL A 233 5.10 10.95 11.11
CA VAL A 233 3.73 10.52 11.46
C VAL A 233 2.99 10.17 10.18
N MET A 234 2.66 8.88 10.04
CA MET A 234 2.00 8.33 8.86
C MET A 234 0.48 8.32 9.02
N SER A 235 -0.23 8.40 7.90
CA SER A 235 -1.65 8.09 7.81
C SER A 235 -1.80 6.63 7.40
N GLY A 236 -2.91 5.99 7.76
CA GLY A 236 -3.15 4.59 7.44
C GLY A 236 -4.44 4.08 8.06
N TRP A 237 -4.63 2.77 8.03
CA TRP A 237 -5.80 2.13 8.60
C TRP A 237 -5.89 2.33 10.12
N ASP A 238 -7.06 2.71 10.60
CA ASP A 238 -7.41 2.50 12.00
C ASP A 238 -7.68 1.01 12.24
N ALA A 239 -7.31 0.47 13.40
CA ALA A 239 -7.52 -0.94 13.73
C ALA A 239 -9.00 -1.38 13.64
N SER A 240 -9.95 -0.45 13.76
CA SER A 240 -11.38 -0.74 13.56
C SER A 240 -11.72 -1.20 12.14
N ALA A 241 -10.82 -1.04 11.17
CA ALA A 241 -10.98 -1.59 9.81
C ALA A 241 -10.72 -3.11 9.73
N ILE A 242 -10.11 -3.72 10.75
CA ILE A 242 -9.74 -5.16 10.76
C ILE A 242 -10.91 -6.08 10.40
N PRO A 243 -12.13 -5.95 10.99
CA PRO A 243 -13.26 -6.82 10.61
C PRO A 243 -13.60 -6.74 9.12
N LEU A 244 -13.66 -5.52 8.56
CA LEU A 244 -13.98 -5.34 7.15
C LEU A 244 -12.85 -5.87 6.23
N LEU A 245 -11.58 -5.62 6.57
CA LEU A 245 -10.45 -6.19 5.83
C LEU A 245 -10.44 -7.72 5.88
N ALA A 246 -10.85 -8.32 7.01
CA ALA A 246 -11.01 -9.76 7.14
C ALA A 246 -12.14 -10.31 6.25
N GLU A 247 -13.28 -9.61 6.20
CA GLU A 247 -14.44 -9.98 5.39
C GLU A 247 -14.13 -9.95 3.88
N LYS A 248 -13.33 -8.99 3.43
CA LYS A 248 -12.89 -8.88 2.03
C LYS A 248 -12.01 -10.06 1.58
N ASP A 249 -11.45 -10.81 2.50
CA ASP A 249 -10.63 -12.01 2.25
C ASP A 249 -9.50 -11.76 1.24
N LEU A 250 -8.75 -10.72 1.48
CA LEU A 250 -7.69 -10.23 0.59
C LEU A 250 -6.55 -11.22 0.44
N GLY A 251 -5.94 -11.26 -0.75
CA GLY A 251 -4.71 -11.99 -1.01
C GLY A 251 -3.43 -11.23 -0.63
N LEU A 252 -3.50 -9.89 -0.66
CA LEU A 252 -2.37 -8.99 -0.42
C LEU A 252 -2.89 -7.64 0.06
N LEU A 253 -2.17 -6.99 0.95
CA LEU A 253 -2.45 -5.62 1.36
C LEU A 253 -1.23 -4.74 1.09
N GLY A 254 -1.43 -3.57 0.49
CA GLY A 254 -0.37 -2.61 0.16
C GLY A 254 -0.72 -1.19 0.61
N ALA A 255 0.29 -0.37 0.85
CA ALA A 255 0.13 1.04 1.16
C ALA A 255 1.32 1.89 0.70
N ASP A 256 1.09 3.18 0.50
CA ASP A 256 2.16 4.16 0.26
C ASP A 256 2.89 4.60 1.55
N ALA A 257 2.56 3.95 2.67
CA ALA A 257 3.12 4.13 4.01
C ALA A 257 3.29 2.75 4.68
N VAL A 258 3.45 2.75 6.00
CA VAL A 258 3.33 1.57 6.85
C VAL A 258 1.87 1.45 7.28
N HIS A 259 1.12 0.64 6.77
CA HIS A 259 -0.34 0.41 6.89
C HIS A 259 -1.10 1.08 8.04
N GLU A 260 -0.49 1.31 9.21
CA GLU A 260 -1.17 1.75 10.41
C GLU A 260 -1.27 3.26 10.56
N ALA A 261 -2.42 3.74 11.04
CA ALA A 261 -2.51 5.04 11.66
C ALA A 261 -2.03 4.98 13.12
N PRO A 262 -1.46 6.08 13.67
CA PRO A 262 -0.98 6.11 15.05
C PRO A 262 -2.12 5.92 16.06
N ASP A 263 -1.78 5.32 17.21
CA ASP A 263 -2.67 5.17 18.37
C ASP A 263 -4.01 4.50 18.09
N SER A 264 -4.08 3.61 17.10
CA SER A 264 -5.31 2.88 16.78
C SER A 264 -5.64 1.78 17.79
N VAL A 265 -4.62 1.24 18.51
CA VAL A 265 -4.78 0.28 19.62
C VAL A 265 -3.86 0.70 20.77
N PRO A 266 -4.29 1.62 21.65
CA PRO A 266 -3.48 2.07 22.76
C PRO A 266 -3.05 0.90 23.69
N GLY A 267 -1.76 0.87 24.02
CA GLY A 267 -1.18 -0.19 24.87
C GLY A 267 -0.73 -1.44 24.13
N LEU A 268 -1.05 -1.62 22.85
CA LEU A 268 -0.54 -2.72 22.04
C LEU A 268 0.93 -2.48 21.60
N GLY A 269 1.34 -1.22 21.54
CA GLY A 269 2.59 -0.80 20.93
C GLY A 269 2.39 -0.46 19.44
N VAL A 270 3.24 -1.01 18.57
CA VAL A 270 3.21 -0.70 17.13
C VAL A 270 2.58 -1.82 16.30
N ASN A 271 2.20 -1.49 15.08
CA ASN A 271 1.91 -2.40 13.97
C ASN A 271 0.69 -3.34 14.17
N PRO A 272 -0.50 -2.84 14.56
CA PRO A 272 -1.70 -3.70 14.67
C PRO A 272 -2.11 -4.32 13.33
N ILE A 273 -2.03 -3.59 12.22
CA ILE A 273 -2.41 -4.11 10.90
C ILE A 273 -1.39 -5.15 10.41
N HIS A 274 -0.09 -4.91 10.58
CA HIS A 274 0.93 -5.92 10.26
C HIS A 274 0.71 -7.22 11.04
N ARG A 275 0.46 -7.13 12.34
CA ARG A 275 0.19 -8.32 13.17
C ARG A 275 -1.06 -9.05 12.71
N PHE A 276 -2.14 -8.33 12.45
CA PHE A 276 -3.35 -8.92 11.91
C PHE A 276 -3.11 -9.57 10.54
N ALA A 277 -2.55 -8.84 9.60
CA ALA A 277 -2.34 -9.31 8.23
C ALA A 277 -1.38 -10.50 8.18
N ILE A 278 -0.18 -10.34 8.73
CA ILE A 278 0.88 -11.35 8.60
C ILE A 278 0.60 -12.53 9.54
N VAL A 279 0.32 -12.28 10.83
CA VAL A 279 0.24 -13.37 11.80
C VAL A 279 -1.11 -14.07 11.78
N ALA A 280 -2.22 -13.34 11.81
CA ALA A 280 -3.55 -13.98 11.83
C ALA A 280 -3.97 -14.45 10.44
N ARG A 281 -3.84 -13.61 9.40
CA ARG A 281 -4.33 -13.91 8.06
C ARG A 281 -3.33 -14.69 7.19
N GLY A 282 -2.02 -14.67 7.51
CA GLY A 282 -0.98 -15.17 6.60
C GLY A 282 -0.95 -14.37 5.31
N MET A 283 -1.20 -13.08 5.38
CA MET A 283 -1.26 -12.16 4.25
C MET A 283 0.01 -11.32 4.20
N ASN A 284 0.74 -11.41 3.08
CA ASN A 284 1.89 -10.58 2.85
C ASN A 284 1.51 -9.10 2.77
N LEU A 285 2.43 -8.21 3.12
CA LEU A 285 2.26 -6.76 3.01
C LEU A 285 3.21 -6.16 1.98
N LEU A 286 2.78 -5.06 1.38
CA LEU A 286 3.61 -4.19 0.54
C LEU A 286 3.66 -2.81 1.19
N ASP A 287 4.82 -2.46 1.73
CA ASP A 287 5.04 -1.17 2.38
C ASP A 287 5.69 -0.15 1.46
N ASN A 288 5.40 1.10 1.72
CA ASN A 288 6.04 2.28 1.10
C ASN A 288 5.97 2.31 -0.43
N LEU A 289 4.86 1.86 -1.01
CA LEU A 289 4.64 1.92 -2.45
C LEU A 289 4.59 3.36 -2.96
N ASP A 290 5.03 3.59 -4.19
CA ASP A 290 4.67 4.80 -4.95
C ASP A 290 3.31 4.61 -5.59
N LEU A 291 2.28 5.15 -4.96
CA LEU A 291 0.91 5.10 -5.48
C LEU A 291 0.46 6.39 -6.17
N ASP A 292 1.29 7.43 -6.22
CA ASP A 292 0.93 8.70 -6.86
C ASP A 292 0.85 8.56 -8.38
N ALA A 293 1.82 7.86 -9.00
CA ALA A 293 1.84 7.63 -10.44
C ALA A 293 0.66 6.77 -10.91
N VAL A 294 0.34 5.68 -10.21
CA VAL A 294 -0.79 4.82 -10.57
C VAL A 294 -2.13 5.51 -10.31
N ALA A 295 -2.23 6.35 -9.28
CA ALA A 295 -3.44 7.15 -9.02
C ALA A 295 -3.74 8.13 -10.17
N ALA A 296 -2.71 8.77 -10.74
CA ALA A 296 -2.87 9.65 -11.89
C ALA A 296 -3.41 8.90 -13.12
N VAL A 297 -2.86 7.72 -13.43
CA VAL A 297 -3.32 6.87 -14.54
C VAL A 297 -4.73 6.34 -14.29
N ALA A 298 -5.02 5.88 -13.07
CA ALA A 298 -6.35 5.40 -12.68
C ALA A 298 -7.42 6.49 -12.82
N ALA A 299 -7.11 7.73 -12.40
CA ALA A 299 -8.01 8.87 -12.54
C ALA A 299 -8.24 9.28 -14.01
N GLU A 300 -7.20 9.25 -14.85
CA GLU A 300 -7.32 9.52 -16.29
C GLU A 300 -8.22 8.48 -16.97
N GLN A 301 -8.00 7.19 -16.66
CA GLN A 301 -8.77 6.09 -17.23
C GLN A 301 -10.12 5.87 -16.55
N LYS A 302 -10.36 6.49 -15.38
CA LYS A 302 -11.51 6.23 -14.50
C LYS A 302 -11.66 4.75 -14.16
N ARG A 303 -10.55 4.10 -13.92
CA ARG A 303 -10.41 2.69 -13.57
C ARG A 303 -9.47 2.55 -12.39
N TRP A 304 -9.97 1.94 -11.32
CA TRP A 304 -9.26 1.80 -10.05
C TRP A 304 -8.76 0.37 -9.82
N GLU A 305 -8.86 -0.46 -10.85
CA GLU A 305 -8.40 -1.84 -10.87
C GLU A 305 -7.49 -2.11 -12.07
N PHE A 306 -6.56 -3.01 -11.87
CA PHE A 306 -5.54 -3.38 -12.85
C PHE A 306 -4.96 -4.76 -12.53
N MET A 307 -4.24 -5.37 -13.46
CA MET A 307 -3.40 -6.52 -13.13
C MET A 307 -2.19 -6.06 -12.33
N LEU A 308 -2.02 -6.59 -11.11
CA LEU A 308 -0.84 -6.37 -10.27
C LEU A 308 0.13 -7.54 -10.39
N VAL A 309 1.42 -7.23 -10.56
CA VAL A 309 2.52 -8.20 -10.57
C VAL A 309 3.55 -7.80 -9.53
N VAL A 310 3.84 -8.70 -8.59
CA VAL A 310 4.88 -8.54 -7.56
C VAL A 310 5.83 -9.73 -7.63
N ALA A 311 7.11 -9.48 -7.86
CA ALA A 311 8.12 -10.53 -7.99
C ALA A 311 9.26 -10.32 -6.97
N PRO A 312 9.15 -10.88 -5.76
CA PRO A 312 10.19 -10.73 -4.76
C PRO A 312 11.47 -11.48 -5.15
N LEU A 313 12.59 -11.01 -4.65
CA LEU A 313 13.86 -11.69 -4.78
C LEU A 313 13.81 -13.05 -4.06
N ARG A 314 14.42 -14.06 -4.68
CA ARG A 314 14.47 -15.41 -4.11
C ARG A 314 15.62 -15.53 -3.13
N VAL A 315 15.47 -14.93 -1.96
CA VAL A 315 16.48 -14.93 -0.89
C VAL A 315 16.13 -16.03 0.12
N PRO A 316 16.85 -17.18 0.13
CA PRO A 316 16.60 -18.22 1.13
C PRO A 316 16.80 -17.65 2.55
N GLY A 317 15.83 -17.92 3.43
CA GLY A 317 15.82 -17.40 4.80
C GLY A 317 15.42 -15.93 4.93
N GLY A 318 15.14 -15.23 3.82
CA GLY A 318 14.77 -13.81 3.85
C GLY A 318 13.38 -13.57 4.45
N THR A 319 13.28 -12.58 5.34
CA THR A 319 12.02 -12.16 5.99
C THR A 319 11.17 -11.28 5.09
N GLY A 320 11.74 -10.74 4.03
CA GLY A 320 11.11 -9.84 3.07
C GLY A 320 11.99 -9.64 1.83
N SER A 321 11.57 -8.75 0.95
CA SER A 321 12.30 -8.40 -0.26
C SER A 321 12.00 -6.98 -0.69
N PRO A 322 13.02 -6.17 -1.07
CA PRO A 322 12.73 -4.98 -1.85
C PRO A 322 12.06 -5.41 -3.16
N VAL A 323 11.05 -4.67 -3.58
CA VAL A 323 10.27 -4.98 -4.78
C VAL A 323 9.95 -3.72 -5.56
N ASN A 324 9.80 -3.89 -6.87
CA ASN A 324 9.15 -2.93 -7.76
C ASN A 324 7.87 -3.56 -8.31
N PRO A 325 6.74 -3.44 -7.63
CA PRO A 325 5.48 -3.96 -8.16
C PRO A 325 5.05 -3.19 -9.39
N ILE A 326 4.39 -3.88 -10.34
CA ILE A 326 3.95 -3.29 -11.60
C ILE A 326 2.42 -3.40 -11.70
N ALA A 327 1.77 -2.26 -11.91
CA ALA A 327 0.38 -2.20 -12.34
C ALA A 327 0.31 -2.20 -13.87
N ILE A 328 -0.62 -2.98 -14.44
CA ILE A 328 -0.83 -3.10 -15.90
C ILE A 328 -2.31 -2.85 -16.19
N PHE A 329 -2.59 -1.81 -16.96
CA PHE A 329 -3.94 -1.36 -17.33
C PHE A 329 -4.43 -1.89 -18.67
#